data_c088e4c2c44acb4c457229624ecfcda4
#
_entry.id   c088e4c2c44acb4c457229624ecfcda4
#
_cell.length_a   1.000
_cell.length_b   1.000
_cell.length_c   1.000
_cell.angle_alpha   90.00
_cell.angle_beta   90.00
_cell.angle_gamma   90.00
#
_symmetry.space_group_name_H-M   'P 1'
#
loop_
_entity.id
_entity.type
_entity.pdbx_description
1 polymer ?
#
loop_
_entity_poly.entity_id
_entity_poly.type
_entity_poly.pdbx_seq_one_letter_code
_entity_poly.pdbx_strand_id
1 'polypeptide(L)'
;MKIFSALLSIVLLVYGCLMLIPPKPVKNVSFYGDTDGLVIAHRAGRGLMPGNTLAAAKNAISLGSSIVELDIQMTKDEMIVVRHDATIE
;
A
#
# COMPACT_ATOMS: atom_id res chain seq x y z
N MET A 1 36.58 -10.14 24.29
CA MET A 1 35.90 -11.27 23.63
C MET A 1 34.69 -11.80 24.41
N LYS A 2 34.79 -12.15 25.69
CA LYS A 2 33.68 -12.74 26.49
C LYS A 2 32.46 -11.83 26.61
N ILE A 3 32.63 -10.51 26.78
CA ILE A 3 31.52 -9.54 26.89
C ILE A 3 30.77 -9.42 25.56
N PHE A 4 31.51 -9.37 24.46
CA PHE A 4 30.91 -9.28 23.12
C PHE A 4 30.09 -10.52 22.78
N SER A 5 30.61 -11.72 23.08
CA SER A 5 29.86 -12.96 22.85
C SER A 5 28.60 -13.07 23.73
N ALA A 6 28.69 -12.60 24.98
CA ALA A 6 27.52 -12.56 25.87
C ALA A 6 26.43 -11.61 25.37
N LEU A 7 26.80 -10.40 24.93
CA LEU A 7 25.88 -9.45 24.33
C LEU A 7 25.22 -9.99 23.07
N LEU A 8 26.00 -10.60 22.18
CA LEU A 8 25.47 -11.21 20.97
C LEU A 8 24.47 -12.33 21.29
N SER A 9 24.79 -13.18 22.27
CA SER A 9 23.88 -14.25 22.71
C SER A 9 22.56 -13.70 23.26
N ILE A 10 22.59 -12.62 24.04
CA ILE A 10 21.39 -11.97 24.56
C ILE A 10 20.56 -11.41 23.41
N VAL A 11 21.17 -10.73 22.45
CA VAL A 11 20.46 -10.16 21.28
C VAL A 11 19.77 -11.26 20.47
N LEU A 12 20.48 -12.37 20.21
CA LEU A 12 19.92 -13.52 19.49
C LEU A 12 18.77 -14.18 20.25
N LEU A 13 18.89 -14.29 21.58
CA LEU A 13 17.83 -14.83 22.42
C LEU A 13 16.58 -13.94 22.37
N VAL A 14 16.74 -12.63 22.56
CA VAL A 14 15.64 -11.67 22.50
C VAL A 14 14.98 -11.69 21.12
N TYR A 15 15.77 -11.69 20.05
CA TYR A 15 15.26 -11.78 18.67
C TYR A 15 14.46 -13.08 18.47
N GLY A 16 14.99 -14.22 18.91
CA GLY A 16 14.29 -15.51 18.84
C GLY A 16 12.98 -15.51 19.61
N CYS A 17 12.95 -14.93 20.82
CA CYS A 17 11.73 -14.78 21.60
C CYS A 17 10.69 -13.88 20.90
N LEU A 18 11.12 -12.77 20.29
CA LEU A 18 10.24 -11.88 19.54
C LEU A 18 9.63 -12.54 18.31
N MET A 19 10.38 -13.43 17.64
CA MET A 19 9.87 -14.19 16.48
C MET A 19 8.79 -15.21 16.86
N LEU A 20 8.73 -15.63 18.11
CA LEU A 20 7.69 -16.54 18.61
C LEU A 20 6.39 -15.84 18.97
N ILE A 21 6.37 -14.49 19.01
CA ILE A 21 5.15 -13.73 19.29
C ILE A 21 4.31 -13.72 18.01
N PRO A 22 3.10 -14.32 18.01
CA PRO A 22 2.24 -14.29 16.84
C PRO A 22 1.79 -12.86 16.56
N PRO A 23 1.64 -12.48 15.27
CA PRO A 23 1.09 -11.18 14.91
C PRO A 23 -0.34 -11.06 15.45
N LYS A 24 -0.71 -9.85 15.88
CA LYS A 24 -2.10 -9.61 16.29
C LYS A 24 -3.02 -9.84 15.10
N PRO A 25 -4.12 -10.60 15.26
CA PRO A 25 -5.09 -10.76 14.19
C PRO A 25 -5.65 -9.40 13.79
N VAL A 26 -5.71 -9.15 12.48
CA VAL A 26 -6.35 -7.95 11.94
C VAL A 26 -7.85 -8.06 12.27
N LYS A 27 -8.40 -7.00 12.86
CA LYS A 27 -9.85 -6.93 13.09
C LYS A 27 -10.56 -7.01 11.76
N ASN A 28 -11.59 -7.85 11.70
CA ASN A 28 -12.47 -7.90 10.53
C ASN A 28 -13.15 -6.53 10.37
N VAL A 29 -12.78 -5.81 9.32
CA VAL A 29 -13.35 -4.49 9.01
C VAL A 29 -14.37 -4.72 7.91
N SER A 30 -15.63 -4.37 8.16
CA SER A 30 -16.74 -4.57 7.22
C SER A 30 -16.50 -3.97 5.82
N PHE A 31 -15.62 -2.98 5.73
CA PHE A 31 -15.19 -2.39 4.46
C PHE A 31 -14.52 -3.40 3.51
N TYR A 32 -13.79 -4.38 4.06
CA TYR A 32 -13.09 -5.37 3.22
C TYR A 32 -13.99 -6.56 2.83
N GLY A 33 -15.15 -6.71 3.48
CA GLY A 33 -16.07 -7.82 3.22
C GLY A 33 -15.46 -9.20 3.45
N ASP A 34 -16.11 -10.23 2.93
CA ASP A 34 -15.63 -11.62 2.91
C ASP A 34 -14.81 -11.93 1.63
N THR A 35 -14.04 -10.97 1.13
CA THR A 35 -13.29 -11.15 -0.11
C THR A 35 -11.94 -11.81 0.15
N ASP A 36 -11.61 -12.83 -0.61
CA ASP A 36 -10.31 -13.52 -0.61
C ASP A 36 -9.14 -12.63 -1.09
N GLY A 37 -9.36 -11.33 -1.13
CA GLY A 37 -8.42 -10.29 -1.50
C GLY A 37 -9.06 -9.18 -2.31
N LEU A 38 -8.65 -7.94 -2.04
CA LEU A 38 -9.05 -6.78 -2.83
C LEU A 38 -7.97 -6.43 -3.83
N VAL A 39 -8.33 -6.29 -5.09
CA VAL A 39 -7.44 -5.77 -6.12
C VAL A 39 -7.61 -4.26 -6.18
N ILE A 40 -6.57 -3.52 -5.83
CA ILE A 40 -6.51 -2.06 -5.87
C ILE A 40 -5.68 -1.64 -7.07
N ALA A 41 -6.29 -0.92 -8.01
CA ALA A 41 -5.61 -0.38 -9.17
C ALA A 41 -4.87 0.91 -8.81
N HIS A 42 -3.58 0.81 -8.48
CA HIS A 42 -2.71 1.94 -8.13
C HIS A 42 -2.60 2.93 -9.28
N ARG A 43 -2.91 4.22 -9.03
CA ARG A 43 -3.01 5.29 -10.03
C ARG A 43 -3.88 4.89 -11.22
N ALA A 44 -5.03 4.31 -10.92
CA ALA A 44 -5.96 3.75 -11.91
C ALA A 44 -5.37 2.61 -12.77
N GLY A 45 -4.32 1.92 -12.33
CA GLY A 45 -3.71 0.82 -13.10
C GLY A 45 -2.56 1.26 -14.01
N ARG A 46 -1.68 2.12 -13.49
CA ARG A 46 -0.49 2.68 -14.22
C ARG A 46 0.44 1.64 -14.82
N GLY A 47 0.37 0.39 -14.41
CA GLY A 47 1.19 -0.68 -14.99
C GLY A 47 0.76 -1.11 -16.40
N LEU A 48 -0.45 -0.80 -16.80
CA LEU A 48 -1.04 -1.20 -18.08
C LEU A 48 -1.45 -0.03 -18.98
N MET A 49 -1.74 1.13 -18.37
CA MET A 49 -2.22 2.33 -19.06
C MET A 49 -1.55 3.56 -18.43
N PRO A 50 -1.54 4.73 -19.11
CA PRO A 50 -1.08 5.97 -18.49
C PRO A 50 -1.85 6.25 -17.20
N GLY A 51 -1.14 6.26 -16.05
CA GLY A 51 -1.73 6.38 -14.73
C GLY A 51 -2.54 7.67 -14.51
N ASN A 52 -3.48 7.64 -13.57
CA ASN A 52 -4.32 8.79 -13.23
C ASN A 52 -5.16 9.32 -14.39
N THR A 53 -5.50 8.47 -15.35
CA THR A 53 -6.36 8.81 -16.50
C THR A 53 -7.69 8.06 -16.46
N LEU A 54 -8.70 8.64 -17.09
CA LEU A 54 -9.99 7.98 -17.24
C LEU A 54 -9.88 6.66 -18.04
N ALA A 55 -8.96 6.62 -19.02
CA ALA A 55 -8.69 5.40 -19.79
C ALA A 55 -8.15 4.28 -18.90
N ALA A 56 -7.20 4.61 -18.02
CA ALA A 56 -6.65 3.65 -17.05
C ALA A 56 -7.74 3.15 -16.08
N ALA A 57 -8.56 4.04 -15.54
CA ALA A 57 -9.65 3.67 -14.64
C ALA A 57 -10.67 2.73 -15.30
N LYS A 58 -11.10 3.03 -16.52
CA LYS A 58 -11.99 2.16 -17.30
C LYS A 58 -11.39 0.78 -17.56
N ASN A 59 -10.11 0.73 -17.92
CA ASN A 59 -9.38 -0.52 -18.12
C ASN A 59 -9.30 -1.33 -16.81
N ALA A 60 -8.94 -0.72 -15.69
CA ALA A 60 -8.85 -1.37 -14.39
C ALA A 60 -10.19 -2.00 -13.98
N ILE A 61 -11.30 -1.27 -14.15
CA ILE A 61 -12.65 -1.76 -13.86
C ILE A 61 -12.99 -2.95 -14.79
N SER A 62 -12.68 -2.88 -16.08
CA SER A 62 -12.94 -3.95 -17.03
C SER A 62 -12.16 -5.24 -16.72
N LEU A 63 -11.00 -5.11 -16.07
CA LEU A 63 -10.17 -6.24 -15.61
C LEU A 63 -10.61 -6.78 -14.23
N GLY A 64 -11.66 -6.23 -13.64
CA GLY A 64 -12.20 -6.70 -12.35
C GLY A 64 -11.54 -6.11 -11.12
N SER A 65 -10.87 -4.95 -11.22
CA SER A 65 -10.36 -4.27 -10.05
C SER A 65 -11.49 -3.86 -9.12
N SER A 66 -11.36 -4.19 -7.83
CA SER A 66 -12.35 -3.88 -6.81
C SER A 66 -12.32 -2.41 -6.39
N ILE A 67 -11.16 -1.79 -6.44
CA ILE A 67 -10.91 -0.41 -6.02
C ILE A 67 -10.02 0.27 -7.06
N VAL A 68 -10.34 1.51 -7.40
CA VAL A 68 -9.47 2.38 -8.21
C VAL A 68 -8.93 3.46 -7.30
N GLU A 69 -7.61 3.49 -7.16
CA GLU A 69 -6.90 4.51 -6.39
C GLU A 69 -6.41 5.60 -7.35
N LEU A 70 -6.53 6.85 -6.95
CA LEU A 70 -6.17 8.05 -7.72
C LEU A 70 -5.42 9.04 -6.84
N ASP A 71 -4.40 9.68 -7.41
CA ASP A 71 -3.72 10.82 -6.79
C ASP A 71 -4.44 12.11 -7.16
N ILE A 72 -4.67 12.98 -6.18
CA ILE A 72 -5.27 14.29 -6.40
C ILE A 72 -4.38 15.40 -5.87
N GLN A 73 -4.36 16.51 -6.57
CA GLN A 73 -3.67 17.74 -6.17
C GLN A 73 -4.64 18.91 -6.28
N MET A 74 -4.40 19.97 -5.53
CA MET A 74 -5.15 21.21 -5.62
C MET A 74 -4.28 22.29 -6.28
N THR A 75 -4.80 22.94 -7.29
CA THR A 75 -4.15 24.05 -7.97
C THR A 75 -4.22 25.33 -7.14
N LYS A 76 -3.44 26.35 -7.49
CA LYS A 76 -3.42 27.64 -6.77
C LYS A 76 -4.79 28.35 -6.78
N ASP A 77 -5.60 28.10 -7.79
CA ASP A 77 -6.98 28.62 -7.96
C ASP A 77 -8.03 27.65 -7.39
N GLU A 78 -7.61 26.75 -6.46
CA GLU A 78 -8.48 25.86 -5.69
C GLU A 78 -9.24 24.81 -6.55
N MET A 79 -8.76 24.51 -7.75
CA MET A 79 -9.31 23.43 -8.56
C MET A 79 -8.62 22.09 -8.23
N ILE A 80 -9.41 21.02 -8.11
CA ILE A 80 -8.90 19.67 -7.91
C ILE A 80 -8.55 19.06 -9.27
N VAL A 81 -7.33 18.55 -9.37
CA VAL A 81 -6.82 17.85 -10.56
C VAL A 81 -6.32 16.46 -10.17
N VAL A 82 -6.47 15.50 -11.07
CA VAL A 82 -5.98 14.12 -10.86
C VAL A 82 -4.53 14.07 -11.33
N ARG A 83 -3.59 14.07 -10.39
CA ARG A 83 -2.16 14.09 -10.66
C ARG A 83 -1.36 13.64 -9.43
N HIS A 84 -0.30 12.86 -9.66
CA HIS A 84 0.61 12.43 -8.60
C HIS A 84 1.59 13.54 -8.19
N ASP A 85 2.32 14.13 -9.14
CA ASP A 85 3.37 15.09 -8.84
C ASP A 85 2.80 16.49 -8.62
N ALA A 86 3.35 17.22 -7.65
CA ALA A 86 2.89 18.57 -7.31
C ALA A 86 3.22 19.61 -8.39
N THR A 87 4.18 19.31 -9.28
CA THR A 87 4.63 20.19 -10.36
C THR A 87 4.51 19.55 -11.73
N ILE A 88 4.36 20.36 -12.77
CA ILE A 88 4.45 19.95 -14.17
C ILE A 88 5.86 20.31 -14.62
N GLU A 89 6.70 19.29 -14.85
CA GLU A 89 7.99 19.45 -15.53
C GLU A 89 7.84 19.09 -17.01
#